data_3e3ddd748733baca0d72371f00e66197
#
_entry.id   3e3ddd748733baca0d72371f00e66197
#
_cell.length_a   1.000
_cell.length_b   1.000
_cell.length_c   1.000
_cell.angle_alpha   90.00
_cell.angle_beta   90.00
_cell.angle_gamma   90.00
#
_symmetry.space_group_name_H-M   'P 1'
#
loop_
_entity.id
_entity.type
_entity.pdbx_description
1 polymer ?
#
loop_
_entity_poly.entity_id
_entity_poly.type
_entity_poly.pdbx_seq_one_letter_code
_entity_poly.pdbx_strand_id
1 'polypeptide(L)'
;MDHVAIMKKSWKLLPKIISGEKKIESRWYKTRCEAWGKVKARDTVYFKDSGEPVTVKAGVSKVMEFKDLDALKVREIIHRYGGKDGIGSSDLEYFCYWAKDKKYCILIFLSHPSYVTPFAVDKAGFGSARAWISIENINRIKIKNNHTKI
;
A
#
# COMPACT_ATOMS: atom_id res chain seq x y z
N MET A 1 -10.19 -1.47 -11.05
CA MET A 1 -9.79 -2.50 -10.07
C MET A 1 -9.69 -1.92 -8.68
N ASP A 2 -9.94 -2.73 -7.70
CA ASP A 2 -9.76 -2.40 -6.29
C ASP A 2 -8.56 -3.17 -5.75
N HIS A 3 -7.89 -2.58 -4.79
CA HIS A 3 -6.74 -3.21 -4.14
C HIS A 3 -6.87 -3.07 -2.64
N VAL A 4 -6.31 -4.02 -1.91
CA VAL A 4 -6.19 -3.93 -0.45
C VAL A 4 -4.71 -3.91 -0.11
N ALA A 5 -4.28 -2.83 0.52
CA ALA A 5 -2.93 -2.69 1.03
C ALA A 5 -2.95 -2.99 2.52
N ILE A 6 -2.21 -4.02 2.93
CA ILE A 6 -2.11 -4.41 4.32
C ILE A 6 -0.84 -3.81 4.88
N MET A 7 -0.99 -2.97 5.89
CA MET A 7 0.08 -2.16 6.42
C MET A 7 0.57 -2.73 7.75
N LYS A 8 1.83 -2.49 8.07
CA LYS A 8 2.38 -2.86 9.36
C LYS A 8 1.84 -1.89 10.40
N LYS A 9 1.04 -2.39 11.33
CA LYS A 9 0.33 -1.57 12.32
C LYS A 9 1.28 -0.67 13.14
N SER A 10 2.45 -1.18 13.50
CA SER A 10 3.40 -0.43 14.31
C SER A 10 3.95 0.82 13.61
N TRP A 11 3.84 0.92 12.30
CA TRP A 11 4.34 2.08 11.56
C TRP A 11 3.34 3.23 11.56
N LYS A 12 2.08 2.99 11.92
CA LYS A 12 1.05 4.04 12.05
C LYS A 12 0.91 4.89 10.79
N LEU A 13 0.84 4.24 9.64
CA LEU A 13 0.81 4.93 8.35
C LEU A 13 -0.57 5.45 7.94
N LEU A 14 -1.64 4.83 8.42
CA LEU A 14 -2.99 5.21 8.00
C LEU A 14 -3.31 6.67 8.34
N PRO A 15 -3.02 7.18 9.55
CA PRO A 15 -3.23 8.59 9.84
C PRO A 15 -2.42 9.52 8.92
N LYS A 16 -1.23 9.10 8.51
CA LYS A 16 -0.40 9.90 7.59
C LYS A 16 -1.01 9.98 6.20
N ILE A 17 -1.67 8.92 5.75
CA ILE A 17 -2.39 8.93 4.47
C ILE A 17 -3.54 9.92 4.55
N ILE A 18 -4.33 9.86 5.60
CA ILE A 18 -5.48 10.75 5.78
C ILE A 18 -5.06 12.21 5.87
N SER A 19 -3.99 12.51 6.58
CA SER A 19 -3.52 13.89 6.74
C SER A 19 -2.86 14.47 5.47
N GLY A 20 -2.53 13.61 4.50
CA GLY A 20 -1.79 14.03 3.32
C GLY A 20 -0.28 14.08 3.52
N GLU A 21 0.22 13.72 4.69
CA GLU A 21 1.66 13.62 4.91
C GLU A 21 2.25 12.51 4.05
N LYS A 22 1.53 11.38 3.93
CA LYS A 22 1.92 10.29 3.04
C LYS A 22 1.05 10.35 1.80
N LYS A 23 1.63 10.69 0.66
CA LYS A 23 0.94 10.82 -0.63
C LYS A 23 1.29 9.69 -1.59
N ILE A 24 2.26 8.87 -1.25
CA ILE A 24 2.72 7.75 -2.07
C ILE A 24 2.73 6.52 -1.19
N GLU A 25 2.21 5.42 -1.72
CA GLU A 25 2.41 4.09 -1.14
C GLU A 25 3.47 3.40 -1.99
N SER A 26 4.57 2.97 -1.37
CA SER A 26 5.63 2.27 -2.07
C SER A 26 5.65 0.81 -1.69
N ARG A 27 5.94 -0.04 -2.66
CA ARG A 27 6.14 -1.47 -2.44
C ARG A 27 7.46 -1.87 -3.07
N TRP A 28 8.28 -2.57 -2.29
CA TRP A 28 9.65 -2.93 -2.65
C TRP A 28 9.81 -4.44 -2.58
N TYR A 29 10.35 -5.04 -3.63
CA TYR A 29 10.41 -6.49 -3.73
C TYR A 29 11.71 -6.97 -4.36
N LYS A 30 12.14 -8.17 -3.96
CA LYS A 30 13.28 -8.84 -4.59
C LYS A 30 12.88 -9.51 -5.90
N THR A 31 11.61 -9.96 -6.01
CA THR A 31 11.05 -10.56 -7.21
C THR A 31 9.76 -9.84 -7.55
N ARG A 32 9.25 -10.02 -8.76
CA ARG A 32 7.92 -9.48 -9.11
C ARG A 32 6.86 -10.05 -8.19
N CYS A 33 5.94 -9.22 -7.82
CA CYS A 33 4.97 -9.61 -6.84
C CYS A 33 3.58 -9.10 -7.16
N GLU A 34 2.68 -9.23 -6.17
CA GLU A 34 1.24 -9.11 -6.36
C GLU A 34 0.80 -7.79 -6.97
N ALA A 35 1.43 -6.69 -6.60
CA ALA A 35 1.00 -5.37 -7.10
C ALA A 35 1.58 -5.04 -8.48
N TRP A 36 2.67 -5.72 -8.88
CA TRP A 36 3.36 -5.38 -10.12
C TRP A 36 2.47 -5.58 -11.35
N GLY A 37 2.36 -4.52 -12.17
CA GLY A 37 1.57 -4.55 -13.38
C GLY A 37 0.06 -4.53 -13.18
N LYS A 38 -0.41 -4.48 -11.93
CA LYS A 38 -1.85 -4.58 -11.66
C LYS A 38 -2.49 -3.28 -11.25
N VAL A 39 -1.73 -2.35 -10.70
CA VAL A 39 -2.27 -1.08 -10.21
C VAL A 39 -2.20 -0.04 -11.31
N LYS A 40 -3.30 0.63 -11.56
CA LYS A 40 -3.40 1.63 -12.62
C LYS A 40 -4.07 2.89 -12.11
N ALA A 41 -3.85 4.00 -12.80
CA ALA A 41 -4.58 5.24 -12.51
C ALA A 41 -6.09 4.97 -12.54
N ARG A 42 -6.82 5.63 -11.64
CA ARG A 42 -8.26 5.50 -11.42
C ARG A 42 -8.66 4.25 -10.63
N ASP A 43 -7.73 3.39 -10.27
CA ASP A 43 -8.01 2.31 -9.33
C ASP A 43 -8.25 2.88 -7.94
N THR A 44 -8.81 2.07 -7.05
CA THR A 44 -8.99 2.42 -5.64
C THR A 44 -8.14 1.49 -4.78
N VAL A 45 -7.48 2.05 -3.79
CA VAL A 45 -6.74 1.28 -2.80
C VAL A 45 -7.43 1.42 -1.44
N TYR A 46 -7.74 0.30 -0.83
CA TYR A 46 -8.27 0.21 0.52
C TYR A 46 -7.13 -0.18 1.45
N PHE A 47 -7.01 0.53 2.55
CA PHE A 47 -5.91 0.34 3.49
C PHE A 47 -6.41 -0.25 4.80
N LYS A 48 -5.68 -1.21 5.30
CA LYS A 48 -5.92 -1.78 6.62
C LYS A 48 -4.59 -2.05 7.30
N ASP A 49 -4.55 -1.91 8.62
CA ASP A 49 -3.45 -2.43 9.39
C ASP A 49 -3.60 -3.95 9.52
N SER A 50 -2.48 -4.66 9.63
CA SER A 50 -2.50 -6.09 9.77
C SER A 50 -3.33 -6.50 11.00
N GLY A 51 -4.26 -7.42 10.82
CA GLY A 51 -5.14 -7.88 11.90
C GLY A 51 -6.34 -6.98 12.17
N GLU A 52 -6.47 -5.84 11.49
CA GLU A 52 -7.53 -4.88 11.71
C GLU A 52 -8.43 -4.79 10.47
N PRO A 53 -9.65 -4.21 10.59
CA PRO A 53 -10.48 -3.99 9.42
C PRO A 53 -9.95 -2.88 8.52
N VAL A 54 -10.46 -2.82 7.30
CA VAL A 54 -10.20 -1.69 6.40
C VAL A 54 -10.86 -0.45 6.98
N THR A 55 -10.12 0.66 7.03
CA THR A 55 -10.62 1.92 7.58
C THR A 55 -10.37 3.13 6.69
N VAL A 56 -9.53 3.00 5.66
CA VAL A 56 -9.14 4.11 4.78
C VAL A 56 -9.20 3.65 3.34
N LYS A 57 -9.55 4.55 2.44
CA LYS A 57 -9.41 4.34 1.00
C LYS A 57 -8.80 5.57 0.34
N ALA A 58 -8.18 5.38 -0.81
CA ALA A 58 -7.71 6.48 -1.64
C ALA A 58 -7.77 6.06 -3.11
N GLY A 59 -7.90 7.04 -3.99
CA GLY A 59 -7.79 6.81 -5.41
C GLY A 59 -6.33 6.74 -5.84
N VAL A 60 -6.08 6.17 -7.00
CA VAL A 60 -4.75 6.14 -7.61
C VAL A 60 -4.71 7.18 -8.73
N SER A 61 -3.80 8.15 -8.61
CA SER A 61 -3.64 9.17 -9.64
C SER A 61 -2.55 8.82 -10.65
N LYS A 62 -1.54 8.08 -10.22
CA LYS A 62 -0.38 7.75 -11.05
C LYS A 62 0.33 6.55 -10.46
N VAL A 63 0.97 5.76 -11.30
CA VAL A 63 1.81 4.63 -10.87
C VAL A 63 3.15 4.73 -11.59
N MET A 64 4.23 4.49 -10.86
CA MET A 64 5.56 4.34 -11.44
C MET A 64 6.10 2.98 -11.03
N GLU A 65 6.64 2.24 -11.99
CA GLU A 65 7.23 0.93 -11.73
C GLU A 65 8.70 0.95 -12.14
N PHE A 66 9.55 0.46 -11.25
CA PHE A 66 10.99 0.38 -11.45
C PHE A 66 11.44 -1.07 -11.31
N LYS A 67 12.27 -1.52 -12.23
CA LYS A 67 12.82 -2.88 -12.21
C LYS A 67 14.33 -2.85 -12.35
N ASP A 68 14.96 -4.00 -12.11
CA ASP A 68 16.41 -4.16 -12.23
C ASP A 68 17.17 -3.15 -11.39
N LEU A 69 16.67 -2.89 -10.20
CA LEU A 69 17.25 -1.92 -9.29
C LEU A 69 18.58 -2.39 -8.72
N ASP A 70 19.45 -1.44 -8.43
CA ASP A 70 20.64 -1.64 -7.65
C ASP A 70 20.62 -0.68 -6.46
N ALA A 71 21.61 -0.76 -5.58
CA ALA A 71 21.62 0.06 -4.37
C ALA A 71 21.62 1.56 -4.67
N LEU A 72 22.27 1.99 -5.74
CA LEU A 72 22.30 3.40 -6.12
C LEU A 72 20.93 3.89 -6.59
N LYS A 73 20.27 3.11 -7.44
CA LYS A 73 18.91 3.44 -7.90
C LYS A 73 17.91 3.47 -6.76
N VAL A 74 17.98 2.50 -5.85
CA VAL A 74 17.14 2.47 -4.66
C VAL A 74 17.31 3.77 -3.88
N ARG A 75 18.56 4.19 -3.66
CA ARG A 75 18.87 5.41 -2.93
C ARG A 75 18.30 6.65 -3.63
N GLU A 76 18.42 6.73 -4.94
CA GLU A 76 17.86 7.84 -5.71
C GLU A 76 16.34 7.93 -5.54
N ILE A 77 15.65 6.81 -5.63
CA ILE A 77 14.19 6.76 -5.49
C ILE A 77 13.77 7.20 -4.09
N ILE A 78 14.42 6.66 -3.06
CA ILE A 78 14.07 6.98 -1.68
C ILE A 78 14.33 8.45 -1.37
N HIS A 79 15.44 9.01 -1.82
CA HIS A 79 15.72 10.43 -1.59
C HIS A 79 14.76 11.33 -2.35
N ARG A 80 14.32 10.94 -3.53
CA ARG A 80 13.40 11.75 -4.32
C ARG A 80 11.96 11.67 -3.82
N TYR A 81 11.50 10.49 -3.44
CA TYR A 81 10.08 10.24 -3.13
C TYR A 81 9.81 9.92 -1.66
N GLY A 82 10.84 9.70 -0.86
CA GLY A 82 10.67 9.24 0.51
C GLY A 82 9.81 10.16 1.38
N GLY A 83 9.95 11.47 1.21
CA GLY A 83 9.13 12.42 1.96
C GLY A 83 7.64 12.24 1.68
N LYS A 84 7.29 12.09 0.41
CA LYS A 84 5.88 11.85 0.01
C LYS A 84 5.41 10.45 0.39
N ASP A 85 6.31 9.51 0.58
CA ASP A 85 6.02 8.16 1.06
C ASP A 85 5.81 8.12 2.58
N GLY A 86 5.95 9.25 3.24
CA GLY A 86 5.79 9.34 4.68
C GLY A 86 7.04 8.97 5.48
N ILE A 87 8.19 8.87 4.82
CA ILE A 87 9.45 8.57 5.49
C ILE A 87 10.03 9.89 6.03
N GLY A 88 10.24 9.95 7.34
CA GLY A 88 10.87 11.12 7.95
C GLY A 88 12.32 11.28 7.45
N SER A 89 12.79 12.53 7.37
CA SER A 89 14.13 12.82 6.86
C SER A 89 15.23 12.09 7.64
N SER A 90 15.03 11.86 8.93
CA SER A 90 15.99 11.11 9.75
C SER A 90 16.01 9.61 9.47
N ASP A 91 14.99 9.09 8.79
CA ASP A 91 14.86 7.66 8.51
C ASP A 91 15.24 7.28 7.08
N LEU A 92 15.56 8.24 6.22
CA LEU A 92 15.86 7.96 4.82
C LEU A 92 17.02 6.97 4.66
N GLU A 93 18.10 7.15 5.42
CA GLU A 93 19.26 6.26 5.32
C GLU A 93 18.92 4.84 5.77
N TYR A 94 18.11 4.71 6.81
CA TYR A 94 17.65 3.40 7.26
C TYR A 94 16.87 2.68 6.14
N PHE A 95 15.97 3.41 5.48
CA PHE A 95 15.19 2.83 4.39
C PHE A 95 16.06 2.48 3.18
N CYS A 96 17.08 3.29 2.87
CA CYS A 96 18.02 2.95 1.81
C CYS A 96 18.75 1.65 2.13
N TYR A 97 19.17 1.46 3.36
CA TYR A 97 19.81 0.23 3.80
C TYR A 97 18.86 -0.96 3.71
N TRP A 98 17.63 -0.77 4.21
CA TRP A 98 16.62 -1.83 4.17
C TRP A 98 16.29 -2.26 2.75
N ALA A 99 16.20 -1.31 1.82
CA ALA A 99 15.76 -1.58 0.46
C ALA A 99 16.90 -1.88 -0.51
N LYS A 100 18.16 -1.84 -0.06
CA LYS A 100 19.33 -1.91 -0.95
C LYS A 100 19.39 -3.14 -1.86
N ASP A 101 18.81 -4.26 -1.42
CA ASP A 101 18.81 -5.51 -2.18
C ASP A 101 17.51 -5.73 -2.97
N LYS A 102 16.59 -4.79 -2.94
CA LYS A 102 15.35 -4.90 -3.69
C LYS A 102 15.61 -4.66 -5.17
N LYS A 103 14.88 -5.37 -6.01
CA LYS A 103 15.03 -5.29 -7.47
C LYS A 103 13.85 -4.61 -8.14
N TYR A 104 12.71 -4.53 -7.48
CA TYR A 104 11.48 -3.96 -8.01
C TYR A 104 10.89 -2.98 -7.01
N CYS A 105 10.38 -1.86 -7.52
CA CYS A 105 9.68 -0.88 -6.70
C CYS A 105 8.44 -0.38 -7.46
N ILE A 106 7.32 -0.28 -6.75
CA ILE A 106 6.12 0.36 -7.27
C ILE A 106 5.85 1.57 -6.41
N LEU A 107 5.68 2.73 -7.04
CA LEU A 107 5.22 3.94 -6.38
C LEU A 107 3.78 4.20 -6.83
N ILE A 108 2.87 4.23 -5.87
CA ILE A 108 1.45 4.45 -6.11
C ILE A 108 1.09 5.80 -5.54
N PHE A 109 0.76 6.76 -6.43
CA PHE A 109 0.41 8.12 -6.03
C PHE A 109 -1.05 8.14 -5.65
N LEU A 110 -1.33 8.58 -4.43
CA LEU A 110 -2.66 8.52 -3.83
C LEU A 110 -3.37 9.86 -3.97
N SER A 111 -4.68 9.80 -4.17
CA SER A 111 -5.53 10.98 -4.26
C SER A 111 -6.81 10.79 -3.44
N HIS A 112 -7.33 11.89 -2.90
CA HIS A 112 -8.61 11.92 -2.21
C HIS A 112 -8.75 10.85 -1.12
N PRO A 113 -7.81 10.79 -0.16
CA PRO A 113 -7.92 9.81 0.91
C PRO A 113 -9.12 10.13 1.79
N SER A 114 -9.81 9.10 2.25
CA SER A 114 -10.94 9.27 3.16
C SER A 114 -11.11 8.05 4.05
N TYR A 115 -11.75 8.27 5.20
CA TYR A 115 -12.14 7.16 6.05
C TYR A 115 -13.34 6.44 5.43
N VAL A 116 -13.41 5.15 5.66
CA VAL A 116 -14.58 4.34 5.30
C VAL A 116 -15.14 3.72 6.56
N THR A 117 -16.43 3.35 6.53
CA THR A 117 -16.99 2.55 7.60
C THR A 117 -16.17 1.25 7.69
N PRO A 118 -15.62 0.92 8.84
CA PRO A 118 -14.73 -0.25 8.95
C PRO A 118 -15.39 -1.53 8.47
N PHE A 119 -14.65 -2.33 7.72
CA PHE A 119 -15.11 -3.65 7.29
C PHE A 119 -13.93 -4.62 7.21
N ALA A 120 -14.21 -5.88 7.54
CA ALA A 120 -13.22 -6.93 7.41
C ALA A 120 -13.23 -7.47 5.98
N VAL A 121 -12.09 -8.01 5.55
CA VAL A 121 -11.99 -8.66 4.24
C VAL A 121 -11.67 -10.13 4.41
N ASP A 122 -12.23 -10.95 3.51
CA ASP A 122 -11.93 -12.37 3.47
C ASP A 122 -10.70 -12.59 2.62
N LYS A 123 -9.62 -13.06 3.25
CA LYS A 123 -8.37 -13.33 2.57
C LYS A 123 -8.24 -14.79 2.10
N ALA A 124 -9.30 -15.58 2.24
CA ALA A 124 -9.28 -16.96 1.77
C ALA A 124 -8.94 -17.02 0.29
N GLY A 125 -8.03 -17.89 -0.08
CA GLY A 125 -7.56 -18.00 -1.46
C GLY A 125 -6.40 -17.09 -1.80
N PHE A 126 -6.05 -16.12 -0.94
CA PHE A 126 -4.95 -15.20 -1.21
C PHE A 126 -3.69 -15.48 -0.40
N GLY A 127 -3.77 -16.37 0.60
CA GLY A 127 -2.62 -16.65 1.45
C GLY A 127 -2.53 -15.71 2.65
N SER A 128 -2.21 -16.28 3.83
CA SER A 128 -2.20 -15.50 5.06
C SER A 128 -1.08 -14.47 5.14
N ALA A 129 0.01 -14.68 4.41
CA ALA A 129 1.16 -13.78 4.44
C ALA A 129 1.07 -12.67 3.39
N ARG A 130 0.00 -12.61 2.64
CA ARG A 130 -0.11 -11.64 1.55
C ARG A 130 -0.37 -10.24 2.10
N ALA A 131 0.46 -9.28 1.67
CA ALA A 131 0.34 -7.88 2.08
C ALA A 131 -0.37 -7.01 1.04
N TRP A 132 -0.71 -7.56 -0.10
CA TRP A 132 -1.40 -6.85 -1.18
C TRP A 132 -2.38 -7.79 -1.86
N ILE A 133 -3.61 -7.32 -2.08
CA ILE A 133 -4.64 -8.05 -2.80
C ILE A 133 -5.17 -7.16 -3.92
N SER A 134 -5.24 -7.70 -5.14
CA SER A 134 -5.88 -7.02 -6.27
C SER A 134 -7.14 -7.79 -6.63
N ILE A 135 -8.26 -7.10 -6.80
CA ILE A 135 -9.54 -7.72 -7.09
C ILE A 135 -10.39 -6.76 -7.94
N GLU A 136 -11.28 -7.29 -8.76
CA GLU A 136 -12.11 -6.44 -9.59
C GLU A 136 -13.00 -5.51 -8.76
N ASN A 137 -13.58 -6.02 -7.69
CA ASN A 137 -14.49 -5.28 -6.84
C ASN A 137 -14.32 -5.71 -5.39
N ILE A 138 -14.07 -4.74 -4.52
CA ILE A 138 -13.86 -4.98 -3.09
C ILE A 138 -15.04 -5.72 -2.45
N ASN A 139 -16.24 -5.53 -2.96
CA ASN A 139 -17.43 -6.18 -2.40
C ASN A 139 -17.38 -7.71 -2.49
N ARG A 140 -16.54 -8.25 -3.36
CA ARG A 140 -16.39 -9.71 -3.46
C ARG A 140 -15.72 -10.31 -2.24
N ILE A 141 -14.90 -9.54 -1.54
CA ILE A 141 -14.17 -10.06 -0.38
C ILE A 141 -14.54 -9.33 0.91
N LYS A 142 -15.42 -8.35 0.83
CA LYS A 142 -15.89 -7.65 2.02
C LYS A 142 -16.76 -8.59 2.83
N ILE A 143 -16.39 -8.81 4.10
CA ILE A 143 -17.17 -9.63 5.00
C ILE A 143 -18.35 -8.81 5.49
N LYS A 144 -19.57 -9.29 5.23
CA LYS A 144 -20.77 -8.63 5.68
C LYS A 144 -20.96 -8.87 7.17
N ASN A 145 -21.28 -7.80 7.86
CA ASN A 145 -21.52 -7.88 9.26
C ASN A 145 -23.00 -8.25 9.48
N ASN A 146 -23.24 -9.41 10.09
CA ASN A 146 -24.59 -9.90 10.31
C ASN A 146 -25.10 -9.64 11.72
N HIS A 147 -24.76 -8.49 12.27
CA HIS A 147 -25.17 -8.21 13.63
C HIS A 147 -26.62 -7.87 13.74
N THR A 148 -27.23 -7.70 12.63
CA THR A 148 -28.58 -7.23 12.69
C THR A 148 -29.56 -8.21 13.21
N LYS A 149 -29.14 -9.43 13.38
CA LYS A 149 -30.02 -10.35 13.81
C LYS A 149 -30.22 -10.23 15.21
N ILE A 150 -30.78 -9.80 15.73
CA ILE A 150 -31.16 -9.82 17.06
C ILE A 150 -31.61 -8.67 17.44
#